data_440617c70ef2ddbbcb099da70f65acf7
#
_entry.id   440617c70ef2ddbbcb099da70f65acf7
#
_cell.length_a   1.000
_cell.length_b   1.000
_cell.length_c   1.000
_cell.angle_alpha   90.00
_cell.angle_beta   90.00
_cell.angle_gamma   90.00
#
_symmetry.space_group_name_H-M   'P 1'
#
loop_
_entity.id
_entity.type
_entity.pdbx_description
1 polymer ?
#
loop_
_entity_poly.entity_id
_entity_poly.type
_entity_poly.pdbx_seq_one_letter_code
_entity_poly.pdbx_strand_id
1 'polypeptide(L)'
;MLNMMVRVILLFVVLGLLAAGLYFLVKRNEKPVEVFATRTVETGTIINKAVAPGSIEPRREVTIKSRVSGVLEKLHVEAGATIEREDLIAKIRVVPDAVTLNAAQARVETARISTQSARRERDRRRSLLKEKLISKDEYARYQYEYEIASEEESSAQSNLTLIREGGSGESGSVSSEIRSTVRGTVLQIPVKEGETVTETNTFNEGTTIAAVADMTDMIFNGTVDESEVGRIKEGLPLLISIGAIENETFDGVLEFISPKGISEEGDGTVQFEIRAAITNSTETTIRAGYSANADIVLDRRDDVLVLDEGALIFDQNKVFVLLKNGEQFERREVKTGLSDGLKIEIVDGLNDGATVRIP
;
A
#
# COMPACT_ATOMS: atom_id res chain seq x y z
N MET A 1 78.52 -9.10 -73.61
CA MET A 1 77.90 -9.94 -72.54
C MET A 1 77.25 -9.13 -71.45
N LEU A 2 77.82 -7.98 -71.06
CA LEU A 2 77.29 -7.16 -69.94
C LEU A 2 75.83 -6.66 -70.16
N ASN A 3 75.44 -6.27 -71.39
CA ASN A 3 74.10 -5.78 -71.71
C ASN A 3 72.99 -6.87 -71.69
N MET A 4 73.33 -8.14 -71.84
CA MET A 4 72.36 -9.23 -71.76
C MET A 4 72.00 -9.61 -70.31
N MET A 5 73.05 -9.59 -69.45
CA MET A 5 72.82 -9.85 -68.00
C MET A 5 71.95 -8.77 -67.34
N VAL A 6 72.21 -7.46 -67.67
CA VAL A 6 71.34 -6.36 -67.17
C VAL A 6 69.88 -6.47 -67.62
N ARG A 7 69.63 -6.91 -68.85
CA ARG A 7 68.24 -7.11 -69.35
C ARG A 7 67.55 -8.26 -68.63
N VAL A 8 68.21 -9.35 -68.29
CA VAL A 8 67.66 -10.47 -67.55
C VAL A 8 67.34 -10.10 -66.12
N ILE A 9 68.24 -9.34 -65.45
CA ILE A 9 67.99 -8.82 -64.08
C ILE A 9 66.78 -7.87 -64.09
N LEU A 10 66.65 -6.99 -65.07
CA LEU A 10 65.56 -6.06 -65.17
C LEU A 10 64.24 -6.78 -65.38
N LEU A 11 64.23 -7.88 -66.17
CA LEU A 11 63.05 -8.73 -66.40
C LEU A 11 62.56 -9.44 -65.10
N PHE A 12 63.50 -9.94 -64.30
CA PHE A 12 63.20 -10.52 -62.99
C PHE A 12 62.67 -9.48 -61.99
N VAL A 13 63.20 -8.27 -62.01
CA VAL A 13 62.66 -7.17 -61.13
C VAL A 13 61.26 -6.78 -61.54
N VAL A 14 61.00 -6.66 -62.84
CA VAL A 14 59.61 -6.34 -63.32
C VAL A 14 58.65 -7.48 -63.01
N LEU A 15 59.05 -8.74 -63.17
CA LEU A 15 58.25 -9.92 -62.84
C LEU A 15 57.95 -9.98 -61.31
N GLY A 16 58.99 -9.66 -60.49
CA GLY A 16 58.81 -9.57 -59.03
C GLY A 16 57.87 -8.46 -58.60
N LEU A 17 57.94 -7.29 -59.27
CA LEU A 17 57.02 -6.19 -59.01
C LEU A 17 55.56 -6.52 -59.41
N LEU A 18 55.40 -7.21 -60.57
CA LEU A 18 54.07 -7.71 -61.00
C LEU A 18 53.49 -8.75 -60.05
N ALA A 19 54.31 -9.69 -59.59
CA ALA A 19 53.88 -10.71 -58.62
C ALA A 19 53.54 -10.07 -57.25
N ALA A 20 54.35 -9.10 -56.79
CA ALA A 20 54.05 -8.35 -55.57
C ALA A 20 52.77 -7.50 -55.72
N GLY A 21 52.55 -6.89 -56.88
CA GLY A 21 51.32 -6.13 -57.17
C GLY A 21 50.09 -7.05 -57.19
N LEU A 22 50.20 -8.21 -57.81
CA LEU A 22 49.13 -9.21 -57.88
C LEU A 22 48.81 -9.74 -56.45
N TYR A 23 49.82 -10.05 -55.68
CA TYR A 23 49.70 -10.48 -54.29
C TYR A 23 48.99 -9.39 -53.43
N PHE A 24 49.36 -8.13 -53.60
CA PHE A 24 48.75 -7.00 -52.88
C PHE A 24 47.31 -6.78 -53.31
N LEU A 25 46.97 -6.95 -54.61
CA LEU A 25 45.60 -6.86 -55.12
C LEU A 25 44.74 -7.99 -54.59
N VAL A 26 45.24 -9.22 -54.54
CA VAL A 26 44.51 -10.38 -53.98
C VAL A 26 44.23 -10.17 -52.47
N LYS A 27 45.27 -9.75 -51.71
CA LYS A 27 45.15 -9.48 -50.26
C LYS A 27 44.26 -8.30 -49.94
N ARG A 28 44.20 -7.28 -50.82
CA ARG A 28 43.34 -6.11 -50.66
C ARG A 28 41.86 -6.46 -50.98
N ASN A 29 41.59 -7.53 -51.66
CA ASN A 29 40.24 -7.98 -52.06
C ASN A 29 39.65 -9.00 -51.08
N GLU A 30 40.41 -9.40 -50.01
CA GLU A 30 39.82 -10.10 -48.88
C GLU A 30 38.87 -9.14 -48.16
N LYS A 31 37.55 -9.31 -48.40
CA LYS A 31 36.53 -8.57 -47.68
C LYS A 31 36.74 -8.86 -46.19
N PRO A 32 36.73 -7.81 -45.31
CA PRO A 32 36.75 -8.05 -43.87
C PRO A 32 35.60 -8.97 -43.52
N VAL A 33 35.88 -10.00 -42.74
CA VAL A 33 34.84 -10.88 -42.20
C VAL A 33 33.95 -10.00 -41.35
N GLU A 34 32.76 -9.67 -41.84
CA GLU A 34 31.78 -8.93 -41.04
C GLU A 34 31.40 -9.82 -39.86
N VAL A 35 31.85 -9.45 -38.71
CA VAL A 35 31.46 -10.11 -37.42
C VAL A 35 30.10 -9.65 -37.07
N PHE A 36 29.10 -10.44 -37.41
CA PHE A 36 27.72 -10.17 -37.00
C PHE A 36 27.48 -10.65 -35.57
N ALA A 37 26.72 -9.87 -34.81
CA ALA A 37 26.24 -10.33 -33.52
C ALA A 37 25.28 -11.52 -33.73
N THR A 38 25.52 -12.60 -33.01
CA THR A 38 24.70 -13.81 -33.08
C THR A 38 24.08 -14.13 -31.72
N ARG A 39 22.95 -14.78 -31.73
CA ARG A 39 22.27 -15.37 -30.58
C ARG A 39 22.02 -16.86 -30.86
N THR A 40 22.04 -17.61 -29.75
CA THR A 40 21.75 -19.04 -29.81
C THR A 40 20.35 -19.28 -29.29
N VAL A 41 19.60 -20.15 -29.95
CA VAL A 41 18.33 -20.64 -29.45
C VAL A 41 18.63 -21.59 -28.31
N GLU A 42 17.99 -21.35 -27.17
CA GLU A 42 18.19 -22.13 -25.93
C GLU A 42 16.84 -22.63 -25.42
N THR A 43 16.84 -23.77 -24.73
CA THR A 43 15.67 -24.22 -24.00
C THR A 43 15.58 -23.46 -22.69
N GLY A 44 14.43 -22.85 -22.39
CA GLY A 44 14.23 -22.04 -21.20
C GLY A 44 12.76 -21.82 -20.85
N THR A 45 12.55 -21.00 -19.82
CA THR A 45 11.22 -20.57 -19.41
C THR A 45 10.96 -19.17 -19.93
N ILE A 46 9.75 -18.93 -20.43
CA ILE A 46 9.25 -17.61 -20.79
C ILE A 46 8.02 -17.28 -19.97
N ILE A 47 7.97 -16.07 -19.43
CA ILE A 47 6.89 -15.61 -18.54
C ILE A 47 6.40 -14.28 -19.07
N ASN A 48 5.15 -14.24 -19.51
CA ASN A 48 4.48 -12.99 -19.79
C ASN A 48 3.89 -12.46 -18.50
N LYS A 49 4.22 -11.23 -18.13
CA LYS A 49 3.84 -10.62 -16.86
C LYS A 49 3.38 -9.20 -17.04
N ALA A 50 2.43 -8.78 -16.24
CA ALA A 50 2.09 -7.39 -16.01
C ALA A 50 2.80 -6.90 -14.74
N VAL A 51 3.37 -5.69 -14.76
CA VAL A 51 4.09 -5.12 -13.63
C VAL A 51 3.18 -4.12 -12.93
N ALA A 52 3.03 -4.28 -11.62
CA ALA A 52 2.26 -3.41 -10.78
C ALA A 52 3.15 -2.76 -9.71
N PRO A 53 3.42 -1.46 -9.75
CA PRO A 53 4.03 -0.76 -8.64
C PRO A 53 3.02 -0.60 -7.48
N GLY A 54 3.53 -0.60 -6.23
CA GLY A 54 2.70 -0.48 -5.06
C GLY A 54 3.49 -0.45 -3.75
N SER A 55 2.82 -0.79 -2.67
CA SER A 55 3.36 -0.87 -1.32
C SER A 55 2.88 -2.09 -0.57
N ILE A 56 3.61 -2.45 0.47
CA ILE A 56 3.18 -3.48 1.42
C ILE A 56 2.45 -2.81 2.56
N GLU A 57 1.22 -3.22 2.80
CA GLU A 57 0.34 -2.66 3.81
C GLU A 57 -0.26 -3.77 4.69
N PRO A 58 -0.61 -3.48 5.94
CA PRO A 58 -1.38 -4.42 6.74
C PRO A 58 -2.79 -4.53 6.15
N ARG A 59 -3.35 -5.73 6.10
CA ARG A 59 -4.71 -5.96 5.60
C ARG A 59 -5.76 -5.14 6.36
N ARG A 60 -5.52 -4.87 7.64
CA ARG A 60 -6.39 -4.09 8.50
C ARG A 60 -5.59 -3.11 9.33
N GLU A 61 -5.86 -1.85 9.14
CA GLU A 61 -5.39 -0.76 9.97
C GLU A 61 -6.57 -0.10 10.67
N VAL A 62 -6.46 0.11 11.97
CA VAL A 62 -7.48 0.77 12.77
C VAL A 62 -6.93 2.07 13.32
N THR A 63 -7.51 3.16 12.87
CA THR A 63 -7.19 4.50 13.37
C THR A 63 -7.99 4.77 14.66
N ILE A 64 -7.28 4.95 15.77
CA ILE A 64 -7.86 5.27 17.06
C ILE A 64 -7.92 6.79 17.19
N LYS A 65 -9.14 7.33 17.22
CA LYS A 65 -9.41 8.77 17.27
C LYS A 65 -9.91 9.17 18.66
N SER A 66 -9.70 10.44 19.02
CA SER A 66 -10.20 10.98 20.28
C SER A 66 -11.74 11.05 20.28
N ARG A 67 -12.33 10.65 21.42
CA ARG A 67 -13.77 10.78 21.69
C ARG A 67 -14.10 11.96 22.62
N VAL A 68 -13.08 12.67 23.08
CA VAL A 68 -13.23 13.86 23.94
C VAL A 68 -12.29 14.96 23.44
N SER A 69 -12.71 16.20 23.61
CA SER A 69 -11.86 17.36 23.35
C SER A 69 -11.10 17.74 24.63
N GLY A 70 -9.82 18.04 24.46
CA GLY A 70 -8.97 18.39 25.62
C GLY A 70 -7.50 18.48 25.26
N VAL A 71 -6.65 18.35 26.28
CA VAL A 71 -5.20 18.33 26.14
C VAL A 71 -4.69 16.93 26.43
N LEU A 72 -3.86 16.39 25.57
CA LEU A 72 -3.21 15.09 25.76
C LEU A 72 -2.29 15.16 26.98
N GLU A 73 -2.67 14.50 28.06
CA GLU A 73 -1.93 14.54 29.32
C GLU A 73 -0.72 13.61 29.29
N LYS A 74 -0.93 12.38 28.81
CA LYS A 74 0.11 11.36 28.77
C LYS A 74 -0.14 10.33 27.67
N LEU A 75 0.94 9.89 27.01
CA LEU A 75 1.01 8.72 26.16
C LEU A 75 1.55 7.53 26.96
N HIS A 76 0.92 6.37 26.82
CA HIS A 76 1.30 5.15 27.55
C HIS A 76 1.94 4.11 26.63
N VAL A 77 1.93 4.36 25.31
CA VAL A 77 2.48 3.47 24.28
C VAL A 77 3.37 4.26 23.34
N GLU A 78 4.28 3.57 22.66
CA GLU A 78 5.16 4.13 21.66
C GLU A 78 4.93 3.44 20.31
N ALA A 79 5.34 4.08 19.22
CA ALA A 79 5.30 3.45 17.89
C ALA A 79 6.20 2.20 17.87
N GLY A 80 5.70 1.10 17.32
CA GLY A 80 6.34 -0.21 17.33
C GLY A 80 5.96 -1.10 18.51
N ALA A 81 5.26 -0.59 19.54
CA ALA A 81 4.78 -1.41 20.65
C ALA A 81 3.64 -2.33 20.21
N THR A 82 3.66 -3.56 20.72
CA THR A 82 2.52 -4.48 20.58
C THR A 82 1.56 -4.25 21.73
N ILE A 83 0.27 -4.11 21.41
CA ILE A 83 -0.80 -3.85 22.37
C ILE A 83 -1.94 -4.84 22.20
N GLU A 84 -2.61 -5.12 23.31
CA GLU A 84 -3.82 -5.93 23.36
C GLU A 84 -5.07 -5.03 23.34
N ARG A 85 -6.22 -5.67 23.12
CA ARG A 85 -7.50 -4.98 23.23
C ARG A 85 -7.70 -4.46 24.66
N GLU A 86 -8.23 -3.24 24.82
CA GLU A 86 -8.46 -2.51 26.06
C GLU A 86 -7.18 -1.95 26.72
N ASP A 87 -5.99 -2.14 26.15
CA ASP A 87 -4.78 -1.49 26.64
C ASP A 87 -4.89 0.03 26.56
N LEU A 88 -4.37 0.70 27.58
CA LEU A 88 -4.39 2.16 27.70
C LEU A 88 -3.34 2.76 26.76
N ILE A 89 -3.82 3.53 25.78
CA ILE A 89 -2.96 4.20 24.79
C ILE A 89 -2.61 5.62 25.27
N ALA A 90 -3.63 6.39 25.66
CA ALA A 90 -3.45 7.78 26.00
C ALA A 90 -4.44 8.23 27.08
N LYS A 91 -4.07 9.25 27.81
CA LYS A 91 -4.95 9.94 28.77
C LYS A 91 -5.12 11.39 28.34
N ILE A 92 -6.37 11.83 28.22
CA ILE A 92 -6.73 13.19 27.84
C ILE A 92 -7.30 13.92 29.04
N ARG A 93 -6.76 15.08 29.30
CA ARG A 93 -7.36 16.01 30.30
C ARG A 93 -8.41 16.85 29.59
N VAL A 94 -9.67 16.57 29.88
CA VAL A 94 -10.80 17.32 29.31
C VAL A 94 -10.70 18.79 29.75
N VAL A 95 -10.85 19.69 28.79
CA VAL A 95 -10.94 21.13 28.99
C VAL A 95 -12.33 21.58 28.55
N PRO A 96 -13.30 21.63 29.47
CA PRO A 96 -14.66 22.01 29.13
C PRO A 96 -14.72 23.48 28.69
N ASP A 97 -15.62 23.77 27.75
CA ASP A 97 -15.90 25.16 27.40
C ASP A 97 -16.40 25.96 28.59
N ALA A 98 -15.79 27.11 28.84
CA ALA A 98 -16.06 27.94 30.02
C ALA A 98 -17.51 28.45 30.08
N VAL A 99 -18.14 28.71 28.89
CA VAL A 99 -19.53 29.17 28.83
C VAL A 99 -20.47 28.04 29.24
N THR A 100 -20.25 26.85 28.69
CA THR A 100 -21.04 25.65 29.00
C THR A 100 -20.87 25.23 30.46
N LEU A 101 -19.66 25.28 30.98
CA LEU A 101 -19.38 24.98 32.40
C LEU A 101 -20.09 25.96 33.34
N ASN A 102 -20.00 27.27 33.08
CA ASN A 102 -20.65 28.28 33.87
C ASN A 102 -22.19 28.15 33.82
N ALA A 103 -22.77 27.87 32.65
CA ALA A 103 -24.22 27.63 32.52
C ALA A 103 -24.68 26.43 33.34
N ALA A 104 -23.94 25.31 33.33
CA ALA A 104 -24.24 24.14 34.12
C ALA A 104 -24.12 24.42 35.65
N GLN A 105 -23.09 25.16 36.05
CA GLN A 105 -22.93 25.56 37.44
C GLN A 105 -24.12 26.44 37.93
N ALA A 106 -24.52 27.41 37.09
CA ALA A 106 -25.67 28.27 37.42
C ALA A 106 -26.98 27.45 37.52
N ARG A 107 -27.15 26.43 36.67
CA ARG A 107 -28.32 25.54 36.74
C ARG A 107 -28.36 24.74 38.03
N VAL A 108 -27.22 24.18 38.47
CA VAL A 108 -27.10 23.47 39.75
C VAL A 108 -27.46 24.40 40.91
N GLU A 109 -26.95 25.63 40.92
CA GLU A 109 -27.24 26.58 42.00
C GLU A 109 -28.74 26.97 42.04
N THR A 110 -29.36 27.16 40.86
CA THR A 110 -30.81 27.44 40.78
C THR A 110 -31.62 26.25 41.29
N ALA A 111 -31.29 25.03 40.90
CA ALA A 111 -32.01 23.82 41.35
C ALA A 111 -31.82 23.62 42.86
N ARG A 112 -30.61 23.89 43.42
CA ARG A 112 -30.33 23.82 44.83
C ARG A 112 -31.20 24.80 45.64
N ILE A 113 -31.32 26.05 45.18
CA ILE A 113 -32.19 27.05 45.79
C ILE A 113 -33.65 26.61 45.80
N SER A 114 -34.13 26.03 44.70
CA SER A 114 -35.47 25.48 44.54
C SER A 114 -35.71 24.34 45.56
N THR A 115 -34.81 23.37 45.62
CA THR A 115 -34.89 22.22 46.52
C THR A 115 -34.88 22.69 48.00
N GLN A 116 -34.04 23.65 48.33
CA GLN A 116 -33.99 24.22 49.69
C GLN A 116 -35.29 24.93 50.06
N SER A 117 -35.93 25.63 49.11
CA SER A 117 -37.22 26.29 49.33
C SER A 117 -38.34 25.26 49.50
N ALA A 118 -38.43 24.26 48.64
CA ALA A 118 -39.40 23.17 48.72
C ALA A 118 -39.25 22.36 50.01
N ARG A 119 -38.01 22.10 50.44
CA ARG A 119 -37.71 21.42 51.70
C ARG A 119 -38.22 22.20 52.91
N ARG A 120 -37.97 23.52 52.98
CA ARG A 120 -38.46 24.37 54.08
C ARG A 120 -39.99 24.38 54.15
N GLU A 121 -40.67 24.44 52.98
CA GLU A 121 -42.11 24.46 52.97
C GLU A 121 -42.69 23.07 53.36
N ARG A 122 -42.13 21.97 52.82
CA ARG A 122 -42.49 20.60 53.23
C ARG A 122 -42.31 20.42 54.75
N ASP A 123 -41.19 20.86 55.35
CA ASP A 123 -40.93 20.70 56.78
C ASP A 123 -41.87 21.53 57.63
N ARG A 124 -42.27 22.74 57.19
CA ARG A 124 -43.32 23.55 57.81
C ARG A 124 -44.65 22.81 57.77
N ARG A 125 -45.07 22.28 56.66
CA ARG A 125 -46.31 21.52 56.49
C ARG A 125 -46.30 20.22 57.30
N ARG A 126 -45.16 19.58 57.42
CA ARG A 126 -44.96 18.40 58.27
C ARG A 126 -45.27 18.71 59.74
N SER A 127 -44.89 19.86 60.27
CA SER A 127 -45.21 20.31 61.63
C SER A 127 -46.71 20.55 61.78
N LEU A 128 -47.34 21.25 60.81
CA LEU A 128 -48.78 21.51 60.84
C LEU A 128 -49.60 20.20 60.76
N LEU A 129 -49.12 19.19 59.97
CA LEU A 129 -49.75 17.88 59.94
C LEU A 129 -49.69 17.14 61.27
N LYS A 130 -48.53 17.23 61.98
CA LYS A 130 -48.41 16.66 63.34
C LYS A 130 -49.38 17.30 64.36
N GLU A 131 -49.64 18.59 64.18
CA GLU A 131 -50.58 19.33 64.94
C GLU A 131 -52.05 19.15 64.50
N LYS A 132 -52.27 18.33 63.45
CA LYS A 132 -53.58 18.07 62.83
C LYS A 132 -54.26 19.31 62.22
N LEU A 133 -53.49 20.32 61.82
CA LEU A 133 -53.96 21.57 61.23
C LEU A 133 -54.13 21.50 59.71
N ILE A 134 -53.55 20.48 59.03
CA ILE A 134 -53.71 20.23 57.60
C ILE A 134 -54.03 18.77 57.35
N SER A 135 -54.53 18.45 56.13
CA SER A 135 -54.80 17.08 55.73
C SER A 135 -53.55 16.34 55.24
N LYS A 136 -53.63 15.01 55.24
CA LYS A 136 -52.53 14.18 54.66
C LYS A 136 -52.31 14.45 53.16
N ASP A 137 -53.38 14.70 52.46
CA ASP A 137 -53.30 14.96 51.01
C ASP A 137 -52.67 16.30 50.70
N GLU A 138 -52.90 17.32 51.54
CA GLU A 138 -52.21 18.60 51.44
C GLU A 138 -50.69 18.45 51.70
N TYR A 139 -50.31 17.70 52.74
CA TYR A 139 -48.88 17.43 52.99
C TYR A 139 -48.23 16.64 51.86
N ALA A 140 -48.95 15.61 51.31
CA ALA A 140 -48.43 14.79 50.22
C ALA A 140 -48.07 15.63 48.97
N ARG A 141 -48.83 16.71 48.68
CA ARG A 141 -48.53 17.64 47.59
C ARG A 141 -47.16 18.35 47.81
N TYR A 142 -46.89 18.86 49.02
CA TYR A 142 -45.61 19.50 49.30
C TYR A 142 -44.45 18.53 49.42
N GLN A 143 -44.72 17.28 49.80
CA GLN A 143 -43.76 16.20 49.73
C GLN A 143 -43.36 15.91 48.29
N TYR A 144 -44.34 15.82 47.40
CA TYR A 144 -44.10 15.60 45.96
C TYR A 144 -43.37 16.78 45.29
N GLU A 145 -43.70 18.02 45.63
CA GLU A 145 -43.00 19.22 45.16
C GLU A 145 -41.51 19.18 45.56
N TYR A 146 -41.22 18.76 46.80
CA TYR A 146 -39.84 18.58 47.26
C TYR A 146 -39.11 17.46 46.48
N GLU A 147 -39.78 16.34 46.26
CA GLU A 147 -39.20 15.20 45.51
C GLU A 147 -38.84 15.61 44.07
N ILE A 148 -39.71 16.34 43.37
CA ILE A 148 -39.42 16.88 42.05
C ILE A 148 -38.21 17.83 42.09
N ALA A 149 -38.19 18.79 43.01
CA ALA A 149 -37.07 19.73 43.10
C ALA A 149 -35.76 19.02 43.43
N SER A 150 -35.79 17.99 44.28
CA SER A 150 -34.62 17.18 44.64
C SER A 150 -34.07 16.38 43.47
N GLU A 151 -34.98 15.85 42.61
CA GLU A 151 -34.59 15.12 41.39
C GLU A 151 -34.01 16.07 40.34
N GLU A 152 -34.54 17.30 40.19
CA GLU A 152 -33.99 18.31 39.29
C GLU A 152 -32.57 18.74 39.74
N GLU A 153 -32.31 18.88 41.06
CA GLU A 153 -30.99 19.17 41.59
C GLU A 153 -30.03 18.03 41.31
N SER A 154 -30.44 16.77 41.52
CA SER A 154 -29.67 15.57 41.21
C SER A 154 -29.29 15.50 39.73
N SER A 155 -30.26 15.74 38.86
CA SER A 155 -30.07 15.78 37.40
C SER A 155 -29.11 16.88 36.96
N ALA A 156 -29.27 18.11 37.55
CA ALA A 156 -28.37 19.22 37.25
C ALA A 156 -26.93 18.95 37.71
N GLN A 157 -26.78 18.33 38.90
CA GLN A 157 -25.47 17.94 39.43
C GLN A 157 -24.79 16.88 38.56
N SER A 158 -25.55 15.87 38.11
CA SER A 158 -25.05 14.83 37.20
C SER A 158 -24.59 15.44 35.88
N ASN A 159 -25.35 16.37 35.31
CA ASN A 159 -24.98 17.08 34.08
C ASN A 159 -23.69 17.90 34.26
N LEU A 160 -23.54 18.64 35.39
CA LEU A 160 -22.30 19.36 35.68
C LEU A 160 -21.09 18.43 35.77
N THR A 161 -21.25 17.26 36.39
CA THR A 161 -20.21 16.24 36.50
C THR A 161 -19.81 15.72 35.10
N LEU A 162 -20.81 15.42 34.24
CA LEU A 162 -20.57 15.01 32.87
C LEU A 162 -19.77 16.06 32.08
N ILE A 163 -20.14 17.33 32.16
CA ILE A 163 -19.42 18.43 31.50
C ILE A 163 -18.00 18.57 32.02
N ARG A 164 -17.79 18.44 33.34
CA ARG A 164 -16.48 18.63 33.99
C ARG A 164 -15.51 17.48 33.71
N GLU A 165 -16.00 16.26 33.69
CA GLU A 165 -15.21 15.03 33.60
C GLU A 165 -15.18 14.41 32.20
N GLY A 166 -15.93 14.99 31.26
CA GLY A 166 -16.02 14.49 29.88
C GLY A 166 -16.76 13.16 29.76
N GLY A 167 -17.74 12.93 30.65
CA GLY A 167 -18.62 11.78 30.54
C GLY A 167 -18.14 10.51 31.26
N SER A 168 -17.49 10.60 32.39
CA SER A 168 -17.17 9.46 33.25
C SER A 168 -18.35 9.09 34.13
N GLY A 169 -19.18 8.16 33.75
CA GLY A 169 -20.26 7.62 34.55
C GLY A 169 -20.57 6.17 34.17
N GLU A 170 -21.08 5.39 35.08
CA GLU A 170 -21.35 3.93 35.05
C GLU A 170 -22.21 3.40 33.88
N SER A 171 -22.66 4.26 32.96
CA SER A 171 -23.54 3.91 31.85
C SER A 171 -23.01 4.43 30.51
N GLY A 172 -21.95 3.82 29.98
CA GLY A 172 -21.55 4.01 28.58
C GLY A 172 -20.94 5.36 28.23
N SER A 173 -20.42 6.07 29.20
CA SER A 173 -19.90 7.42 29.07
C SER A 173 -18.50 7.47 28.46
N VAL A 174 -18.24 8.54 27.77
CA VAL A 174 -16.98 8.82 27.08
C VAL A 174 -15.87 8.98 28.11
N SER A 175 -14.95 8.03 28.17
CA SER A 175 -13.78 8.07 29.05
C SER A 175 -12.71 9.02 28.52
N SER A 176 -12.05 9.76 29.43
CA SER A 176 -10.83 10.52 29.13
C SER A 176 -9.62 9.61 28.82
N GLU A 177 -9.75 8.32 29.07
CA GLU A 177 -8.76 7.30 28.75
C GLU A 177 -9.05 6.73 27.37
N ILE A 178 -8.10 6.84 26.48
CA ILE A 178 -8.16 6.25 25.14
C ILE A 178 -7.53 4.86 25.21
N ARG A 179 -8.35 3.85 24.93
CA ARG A 179 -7.97 2.43 24.95
C ARG A 179 -8.02 1.83 23.56
N SER A 180 -7.21 0.81 23.33
CA SER A 180 -7.21 0.08 22.07
C SER A 180 -8.51 -0.70 21.89
N THR A 181 -9.07 -0.62 20.70
CA THR A 181 -10.25 -1.42 20.30
C THR A 181 -9.87 -2.76 19.68
N VAL A 182 -8.59 -2.93 19.30
CA VAL A 182 -8.04 -4.12 18.64
C VAL A 182 -6.69 -4.48 19.26
N ARG A 183 -6.25 -5.71 19.06
CA ARG A 183 -4.86 -6.09 19.29
C ARG A 183 -4.04 -5.80 18.03
N GLY A 184 -2.77 -5.50 18.19
CA GLY A 184 -1.85 -5.29 17.07
C GLY A 184 -0.60 -4.51 17.46
N THR A 185 0.12 -4.05 16.45
CA THR A 185 1.30 -3.20 16.61
C THR A 185 0.91 -1.74 16.34
N VAL A 186 1.34 -0.83 17.18
CA VAL A 186 1.17 0.61 16.98
C VAL A 186 2.07 1.05 15.84
N LEU A 187 1.50 1.47 14.70
CA LEU A 187 2.26 1.91 13.54
C LEU A 187 2.78 3.33 13.73
N GLN A 188 1.92 4.23 14.18
CA GLN A 188 2.26 5.64 14.38
C GLN A 188 1.40 6.28 15.47
N ILE A 189 1.95 7.32 16.09
CA ILE A 189 1.30 8.20 17.05
C ILE A 189 1.56 9.63 16.57
N PRO A 190 0.63 10.24 15.81
CA PRO A 190 0.84 11.56 15.19
C PRO A 190 0.75 12.73 16.19
N VAL A 191 0.37 12.47 17.44
CA VAL A 191 0.17 13.49 18.48
C VAL A 191 1.24 13.43 19.55
N LYS A 192 1.46 14.55 20.26
CA LYS A 192 2.44 14.69 21.36
C LYS A 192 1.77 15.06 22.66
N GLU A 193 2.39 14.70 23.79
CA GLU A 193 1.96 15.16 25.11
C GLU A 193 1.92 16.69 25.19
N GLY A 194 0.84 17.23 25.75
CA GLY A 194 0.57 18.67 25.80
C GLY A 194 -0.18 19.22 24.59
N GLU A 195 -0.39 18.45 23.53
CA GLU A 195 -1.12 18.87 22.34
C GLU A 195 -2.64 18.86 22.58
N THR A 196 -3.34 19.80 21.93
CA THR A 196 -4.80 19.86 21.98
C THR A 196 -5.39 18.88 20.99
N VAL A 197 -6.33 18.05 21.46
CA VAL A 197 -7.06 17.07 20.65
C VAL A 197 -8.54 17.43 20.62
N THR A 198 -9.19 17.13 19.49
CA THR A 198 -10.62 17.36 19.26
C THR A 198 -11.37 16.04 19.14
N GLU A 199 -12.59 16.02 19.65
CA GLU A 199 -13.46 14.84 19.57
C GLU A 199 -13.95 14.56 18.14
N THR A 200 -14.21 13.29 17.87
CA THR A 200 -14.93 12.85 16.67
C THR A 200 -16.41 13.13 16.82
N ASN A 201 -17.01 13.88 15.89
CA ASN A 201 -18.44 14.14 15.83
C ASN A 201 -18.93 14.23 14.37
N THR A 202 -20.22 14.53 14.16
CA THR A 202 -20.82 14.60 12.82
C THR A 202 -20.15 15.64 11.89
N PHE A 203 -19.49 16.65 12.45
CA PHE A 203 -18.88 17.77 11.72
C PHE A 203 -17.34 17.71 11.69
N ASN A 204 -16.74 16.86 12.52
CA ASN A 204 -15.29 16.76 12.68
C ASN A 204 -14.87 15.29 12.80
N GLU A 205 -13.91 14.89 11.97
CA GLU A 205 -13.36 13.53 12.02
C GLU A 205 -12.60 13.20 13.32
N GLY A 206 -12.31 14.22 14.14
CA GLY A 206 -11.54 14.08 15.38
C GLY A 206 -10.04 13.88 15.15
N THR A 207 -9.27 14.11 16.21
CA THR A 207 -7.82 13.96 16.19
C THR A 207 -7.45 12.49 16.30
N THR A 208 -6.63 11.99 15.35
CA THR A 208 -6.03 10.66 15.41
C THR A 208 -4.99 10.59 16.52
N ILE A 209 -5.15 9.64 17.44
CA ILE A 209 -4.22 9.41 18.57
C ILE A 209 -3.19 8.36 18.19
N ALA A 210 -3.61 7.25 17.59
CA ALA A 210 -2.74 6.17 17.16
C ALA A 210 -3.34 5.41 15.97
N ALA A 211 -2.48 4.81 15.15
CA ALA A 211 -2.86 3.80 14.16
C ALA A 211 -2.31 2.45 14.61
N VAL A 212 -3.16 1.44 14.62
CA VAL A 212 -2.83 0.07 15.08
C VAL A 212 -3.18 -0.92 14.00
N ALA A 213 -2.27 -1.85 13.72
CA ALA A 213 -2.48 -2.88 12.71
C ALA A 213 -1.93 -4.24 13.12
N ASP A 214 -2.47 -5.27 12.49
CA ASP A 214 -1.94 -6.62 12.58
C ASP A 214 -0.82 -6.81 11.54
N MET A 215 0.42 -6.85 12.01
CA MET A 215 1.61 -7.02 11.17
C MET A 215 1.83 -8.46 10.70
N THR A 216 1.01 -9.41 11.13
CA THR A 216 1.10 -10.82 10.68
C THR A 216 0.34 -11.07 9.38
N ASP A 217 -0.60 -10.21 9.02
CA ASP A 217 -1.41 -10.29 7.80
C ASP A 217 -1.14 -9.08 6.91
N MET A 218 -0.04 -9.17 6.16
CA MET A 218 0.39 -8.12 5.23
C MET A 218 -0.09 -8.46 3.82
N ILE A 219 -0.48 -7.42 3.08
CA ILE A 219 -0.88 -7.52 1.67
C ILE A 219 -0.04 -6.58 0.82
N PHE A 220 0.08 -6.91 -0.45
CA PHE A 220 0.50 -5.97 -1.47
C PHE A 220 -0.71 -5.16 -1.93
N ASN A 221 -0.59 -3.85 -1.90
CA ASN A 221 -1.54 -2.91 -2.49
C ASN A 221 -0.83 -2.11 -3.59
N GLY A 222 -1.32 -2.18 -4.81
CA GLY A 222 -0.68 -1.55 -5.96
C GLY A 222 -1.67 -1.14 -7.03
N THR A 223 -1.14 -0.65 -8.14
CA THR A 223 -1.94 -0.19 -9.27
C THR A 223 -1.48 -0.83 -10.57
N VAL A 224 -2.42 -1.09 -11.48
CA VAL A 224 -2.17 -1.61 -12.83
C VAL A 224 -2.77 -0.67 -13.85
N ASP A 225 -2.08 -0.47 -14.96
CA ASP A 225 -2.54 0.36 -16.08
C ASP A 225 -3.78 -0.24 -16.77
N GLU A 226 -4.62 0.63 -17.34
CA GLU A 226 -5.84 0.25 -18.08
C GLU A 226 -5.55 -0.76 -19.22
N SER A 227 -4.40 -0.67 -19.87
CA SER A 227 -4.00 -1.58 -20.95
C SER A 227 -3.77 -3.03 -20.48
N GLU A 228 -3.40 -3.20 -19.20
CA GLU A 228 -3.09 -4.51 -18.61
C GLU A 228 -4.25 -5.10 -17.81
N VAL A 229 -5.13 -4.25 -17.23
CA VAL A 229 -6.22 -4.70 -16.34
C VAL A 229 -7.16 -5.69 -17.00
N GLY A 230 -7.40 -5.55 -18.31
CA GLY A 230 -8.24 -6.48 -19.07
C GLY A 230 -7.69 -7.91 -19.20
N ARG A 231 -6.40 -8.10 -18.91
CA ARG A 231 -5.68 -9.38 -19.03
C ARG A 231 -5.52 -10.09 -17.69
N ILE A 232 -5.64 -9.36 -16.58
CA ILE A 232 -5.50 -9.91 -15.22
C ILE A 232 -6.84 -10.45 -14.71
N LYS A 233 -6.76 -11.43 -13.81
CA LYS A 233 -7.91 -12.04 -13.12
C LYS A 233 -7.55 -12.33 -11.67
N GLU A 234 -8.53 -12.30 -10.80
CA GLU A 234 -8.37 -12.78 -9.43
C GLU A 234 -7.91 -14.25 -9.42
N GLY A 235 -7.02 -14.58 -8.49
CA GLY A 235 -6.39 -15.90 -8.36
C GLY A 235 -5.10 -16.07 -9.14
N LEU A 236 -4.65 -15.10 -9.95
CA LEU A 236 -3.34 -15.17 -10.61
C LEU A 236 -2.20 -15.09 -9.59
N PRO A 237 -1.12 -15.88 -9.79
CA PRO A 237 0.08 -15.79 -8.98
C PRO A 237 0.87 -14.53 -9.30
N LEU A 238 1.51 -13.98 -8.25
CA LEU A 238 2.40 -12.82 -8.34
C LEU A 238 3.74 -13.15 -7.71
N LEU A 239 4.77 -12.50 -8.23
CA LEU A 239 6.10 -12.43 -7.61
C LEU A 239 6.31 -10.99 -7.14
N ILE A 240 6.37 -10.81 -5.82
CA ILE A 240 6.48 -9.49 -5.20
C ILE A 240 7.92 -9.24 -4.81
N SER A 241 8.49 -8.17 -5.32
CA SER A 241 9.84 -7.70 -5.01
C SER A 241 9.74 -6.44 -4.16
N ILE A 242 10.33 -6.47 -2.95
CA ILE A 242 10.32 -5.36 -2.01
C ILE A 242 11.65 -4.63 -2.10
N GLY A 243 11.62 -3.32 -2.40
CA GLY A 243 12.85 -2.55 -2.61
C GLY A 243 13.80 -2.49 -1.41
N ALA A 244 13.26 -2.63 -0.19
CA ALA A 244 14.05 -2.63 1.04
C ALA A 244 14.67 -4.00 1.39
N ILE A 245 14.30 -5.07 0.68
CA ILE A 245 14.76 -6.44 0.93
C ILE A 245 15.40 -6.96 -0.36
N GLU A 246 16.72 -6.87 -0.42
CA GLU A 246 17.47 -7.31 -1.59
C GLU A 246 17.50 -8.84 -1.70
N ASN A 247 17.43 -9.34 -2.93
CA ASN A 247 17.53 -10.77 -3.29
C ASN A 247 16.44 -11.71 -2.75
N GLU A 248 15.35 -11.18 -2.23
CA GLU A 248 14.18 -11.98 -1.86
C GLU A 248 12.97 -11.58 -2.70
N THR A 249 12.24 -12.58 -3.16
CA THR A 249 10.93 -12.42 -3.82
C THR A 249 9.89 -13.16 -3.00
N PHE A 250 8.73 -12.55 -2.85
CA PHE A 250 7.63 -13.12 -2.09
C PHE A 250 6.56 -13.59 -3.06
N ASP A 251 6.08 -14.82 -2.85
CA ASP A 251 4.96 -15.32 -3.62
C ASP A 251 3.66 -14.69 -3.11
N GLY A 252 2.79 -14.32 -4.03
CA GLY A 252 1.48 -13.79 -3.73
C GLY A 252 0.39 -14.30 -4.65
N VAL A 253 -0.84 -14.05 -4.26
CA VAL A 253 -2.03 -14.36 -5.05
C VAL A 253 -2.90 -13.11 -5.15
N LEU A 254 -3.31 -12.76 -6.37
CA LEU A 254 -4.19 -11.62 -6.65
C LEU A 254 -5.58 -11.89 -6.07
N GLU A 255 -6.00 -11.12 -5.08
CA GLU A 255 -7.28 -11.31 -4.40
C GLU A 255 -8.36 -10.35 -4.89
N PHE A 256 -7.97 -9.17 -5.33
CA PHE A 256 -8.92 -8.12 -5.67
C PHE A 256 -8.41 -7.24 -6.80
N ILE A 257 -9.32 -6.89 -7.69
CA ILE A 257 -9.10 -5.90 -8.75
C ILE A 257 -10.22 -4.87 -8.63
N SER A 258 -9.87 -3.59 -8.48
CA SER A 258 -10.88 -2.53 -8.38
C SER A 258 -11.76 -2.48 -9.63
N PRO A 259 -13.09 -2.47 -9.50
CA PRO A 259 -14.01 -2.29 -10.64
C PRO A 259 -14.01 -0.84 -11.17
N LYS A 260 -13.36 0.09 -10.47
CA LYS A 260 -13.28 1.51 -10.83
C LYS A 260 -11.84 1.92 -10.99
N GLY A 261 -11.51 2.47 -12.16
CA GLY A 261 -10.22 3.13 -12.39
C GLY A 261 -10.13 4.46 -11.66
N ILE A 262 -8.94 4.79 -11.22
CA ILE A 262 -8.56 6.07 -10.61
C ILE A 262 -7.67 6.78 -11.63
N SER A 263 -7.99 8.03 -11.94
CA SER A 263 -7.10 8.88 -12.73
C SER A 263 -6.55 9.98 -11.81
N GLU A 264 -5.26 10.14 -11.76
CA GLU A 264 -4.65 11.29 -11.08
C GLU A 264 -4.89 12.54 -11.91
N GLU A 265 -5.27 13.63 -11.24
CA GLU A 265 -5.47 14.92 -11.90
C GLU A 265 -4.15 15.39 -12.55
N GLY A 266 -4.10 15.36 -13.90
CA GLY A 266 -3.01 15.92 -14.70
C GLY A 266 -2.20 14.94 -15.53
N ASP A 267 -2.26 13.63 -15.30
CA ASP A 267 -1.46 12.64 -16.04
C ASP A 267 -2.24 11.89 -17.15
N GLY A 268 -3.55 11.92 -17.12
CA GLY A 268 -4.42 11.30 -18.15
C GLY A 268 -4.36 9.77 -18.18
N THR A 269 -3.55 9.14 -17.35
CA THR A 269 -3.47 7.67 -17.21
C THR A 269 -4.51 7.18 -16.23
N VAL A 270 -5.24 6.12 -16.62
CA VAL A 270 -6.20 5.45 -15.75
C VAL A 270 -5.53 4.23 -15.15
N GLN A 271 -5.50 4.16 -13.84
CA GLN A 271 -4.95 3.04 -13.08
C GLN A 271 -6.04 2.34 -12.27
N PHE A 272 -5.88 1.03 -12.09
CA PHE A 272 -6.80 0.21 -11.32
C PHE A 272 -6.08 -0.33 -10.09
N GLU A 273 -6.66 -0.08 -8.91
CA GLU A 273 -6.14 -0.65 -7.66
C GLU A 273 -6.26 -2.17 -7.67
N ILE A 274 -5.21 -2.83 -7.25
CA ILE A 274 -5.17 -4.28 -7.03
C ILE A 274 -4.65 -4.60 -5.64
N ARG A 275 -5.15 -5.70 -5.07
CA ARG A 275 -4.64 -6.21 -3.79
C ARG A 275 -4.30 -7.69 -3.92
N ALA A 276 -3.15 -8.06 -3.35
CA ALA A 276 -2.69 -9.44 -3.35
C ALA A 276 -2.27 -9.89 -1.96
N ALA A 277 -2.64 -11.12 -1.58
CA ALA A 277 -2.14 -11.74 -0.37
C ALA A 277 -0.70 -12.21 -0.59
N ILE A 278 0.14 -12.04 0.43
CA ILE A 278 1.50 -12.58 0.47
C ILE A 278 1.39 -13.97 1.09
N THR A 279 1.81 -15.02 0.36
CA THR A 279 1.64 -16.42 0.77
C THR A 279 2.88 -17.01 1.44
N ASN A 280 4.08 -16.54 1.08
CA ASN A 280 5.34 -16.95 1.70
C ASN A 280 5.82 -15.85 2.65
N SER A 281 5.52 -15.98 3.95
CA SER A 281 6.21 -15.20 4.98
C SER A 281 7.53 -15.92 5.31
N THR A 282 8.62 -15.45 4.73
CA THR A 282 9.97 -15.74 5.21
C THR A 282 10.14 -15.19 6.64
N GLU A 283 11.17 -15.64 7.37
CA GLU A 283 11.51 -15.13 8.72
C GLU A 283 11.83 -13.60 8.72
N THR A 284 11.81 -12.98 7.55
CA THR A 284 12.13 -11.57 7.36
C THR A 284 10.95 -10.69 7.79
N THR A 285 11.23 -9.77 8.71
CA THR A 285 10.23 -8.80 9.19
C THR A 285 9.91 -7.78 8.11
N ILE A 286 8.73 -7.87 7.52
CA ILE A 286 8.22 -6.89 6.56
C ILE A 286 7.58 -5.73 7.33
N ARG A 287 7.91 -4.48 6.95
CA ARG A 287 7.31 -3.29 7.55
C ARG A 287 6.23 -2.71 6.65
N ALA A 288 5.20 -2.16 7.27
CA ALA A 288 4.17 -1.41 6.55
C ALA A 288 4.78 -0.19 5.84
N GLY A 289 4.30 0.12 4.63
CA GLY A 289 4.77 1.24 3.82
C GLY A 289 6.02 0.94 2.98
N TYR A 290 6.55 -0.29 2.97
CA TYR A 290 7.63 -0.63 2.03
C TYR A 290 7.13 -0.57 0.60
N SER A 291 7.86 0.13 -0.26
CA SER A 291 7.62 0.12 -1.71
C SER A 291 7.93 -1.27 -2.28
N ALA A 292 7.05 -1.75 -3.13
CA ALA A 292 7.15 -3.05 -3.75
C ALA A 292 6.68 -3.00 -5.21
N ASN A 293 7.21 -3.93 -6.02
CA ASN A 293 6.72 -4.18 -7.37
C ASN A 293 6.20 -5.62 -7.43
N ALA A 294 5.02 -5.81 -7.97
CA ALA A 294 4.45 -7.12 -8.19
C ALA A 294 4.48 -7.46 -9.68
N ASP A 295 5.09 -8.59 -10.01
CA ASP A 295 5.05 -9.21 -11.33
C ASP A 295 3.88 -10.19 -11.39
N ILE A 296 2.77 -9.81 -12.00
CA ILE A 296 1.56 -10.64 -12.15
C ILE A 296 1.79 -11.59 -13.32
N VAL A 297 1.86 -12.88 -13.05
CA VAL A 297 2.10 -13.90 -14.07
C VAL A 297 0.82 -14.12 -14.88
N LEU A 298 0.82 -13.65 -16.13
CA LEU A 298 -0.30 -13.79 -17.06
C LEU A 298 -0.29 -15.14 -17.80
N ASP A 299 0.89 -15.55 -18.28
CA ASP A 299 1.10 -16.83 -18.93
C ASP A 299 2.55 -17.27 -18.70
N ARG A 300 2.77 -18.58 -18.59
CA ARG A 300 4.08 -19.19 -18.38
C ARG A 300 4.23 -20.42 -19.26
N ARG A 301 5.38 -20.54 -19.90
CA ARG A 301 5.80 -21.71 -20.67
C ARG A 301 7.16 -22.16 -20.20
N ASP A 302 7.23 -23.39 -19.73
CA ASP A 302 8.47 -24.01 -19.29
C ASP A 302 8.97 -24.96 -20.39
N ASP A 303 10.28 -25.17 -20.47
CA ASP A 303 10.94 -26.08 -21.39
C ASP A 303 10.63 -25.80 -22.85
N VAL A 304 10.52 -24.54 -23.26
CA VAL A 304 10.30 -24.10 -24.65
C VAL A 304 11.57 -23.51 -25.23
N LEU A 305 11.67 -23.55 -26.57
CA LEU A 305 12.76 -22.89 -27.28
C LEU A 305 12.58 -21.38 -27.25
N VAL A 306 13.55 -20.67 -26.70
CA VAL A 306 13.53 -19.22 -26.57
C VAL A 306 14.63 -18.56 -27.39
N LEU A 307 14.30 -17.42 -27.97
CA LEU A 307 15.19 -16.59 -28.76
C LEU A 307 14.99 -15.12 -28.36
N ASP A 308 16.07 -14.34 -28.40
CA ASP A 308 16.02 -12.88 -28.25
C ASP A 308 15.14 -12.29 -29.38
N GLU A 309 14.11 -11.53 -29.02
CA GLU A 309 13.15 -10.94 -29.94
C GLU A 309 13.83 -10.00 -30.94
N GLY A 310 14.96 -9.37 -30.57
CA GLY A 310 15.78 -8.56 -31.45
C GLY A 310 16.44 -9.32 -32.60
N ALA A 311 16.42 -10.66 -32.58
CA ALA A 311 16.91 -11.47 -33.69
C ALA A 311 15.86 -11.78 -34.79
N LEU A 312 14.61 -11.37 -34.59
CA LEU A 312 13.49 -11.58 -35.48
C LEU A 312 13.39 -10.48 -36.54
N ILE A 313 12.96 -10.90 -37.75
CA ILE A 313 12.63 -10.00 -38.87
C ILE A 313 11.15 -10.16 -39.15
N PHE A 314 10.40 -9.10 -38.90
CA PHE A 314 8.98 -9.06 -39.24
C PHE A 314 8.78 -8.56 -40.66
N ASP A 315 8.16 -9.35 -41.51
CA ASP A 315 7.88 -9.02 -42.92
C ASP A 315 6.41 -9.33 -43.22
N GLN A 316 5.59 -8.29 -43.38
CA GLN A 316 4.14 -8.34 -43.57
C GLN A 316 3.45 -9.14 -42.43
N ASN A 317 3.13 -10.41 -42.70
CA ASN A 317 2.43 -11.29 -41.75
C ASN A 317 3.25 -12.53 -41.36
N LYS A 318 4.55 -12.52 -41.63
CA LYS A 318 5.46 -13.62 -41.36
C LYS A 318 6.68 -13.17 -40.59
N VAL A 319 7.19 -14.07 -39.75
CA VAL A 319 8.39 -13.85 -38.97
C VAL A 319 9.52 -14.71 -39.50
N PHE A 320 10.67 -14.11 -39.63
CA PHE A 320 11.86 -14.76 -40.17
C PHE A 320 13.05 -14.55 -39.24
N VAL A 321 14.02 -15.45 -39.36
CA VAL A 321 15.35 -15.31 -38.71
C VAL A 321 16.43 -15.53 -39.77
N LEU A 322 17.63 -15.03 -39.50
CA LEU A 322 18.82 -15.31 -40.29
C LEU A 322 19.60 -16.45 -39.62
N LEU A 323 19.29 -17.68 -39.98
CA LEU A 323 19.92 -18.88 -39.46
C LEU A 323 21.34 -19.04 -40.03
N LYS A 324 22.33 -19.27 -39.16
CA LYS A 324 23.71 -19.56 -39.56
C LYS A 324 23.80 -20.97 -40.12
N ASN A 325 24.20 -21.08 -41.41
CA ASN A 325 24.47 -22.33 -42.06
C ASN A 325 25.91 -22.29 -42.63
N GLY A 326 26.89 -22.82 -41.85
CA GLY A 326 28.30 -22.69 -42.12
C GLY A 326 28.80 -21.23 -42.02
N GLU A 327 29.29 -20.67 -43.15
CA GLU A 327 29.74 -19.26 -43.22
C GLU A 327 28.64 -18.30 -43.75
N GLN A 328 27.47 -18.80 -44.09
CA GLN A 328 26.39 -18.03 -44.66
C GLN A 328 25.19 -17.95 -43.72
N PHE A 329 24.34 -16.94 -43.93
CA PHE A 329 23.07 -16.79 -43.22
C PHE A 329 21.91 -17.02 -44.17
N GLU A 330 21.03 -17.92 -43.79
CA GLU A 330 19.82 -18.29 -44.58
C GLU A 330 18.59 -17.68 -43.89
N ARG A 331 17.74 -17.02 -44.66
CA ARG A 331 16.45 -16.54 -44.18
C ARG A 331 15.48 -17.72 -44.02
N ARG A 332 15.05 -17.96 -42.78
CA ARG A 332 14.15 -19.05 -42.41
C ARG A 332 12.89 -18.51 -41.75
N GLU A 333 11.75 -18.95 -42.22
CA GLU A 333 10.44 -18.66 -41.61
C GLU A 333 10.33 -19.42 -40.29
N VAL A 334 9.85 -18.77 -39.24
CA VAL A 334 9.64 -19.33 -37.91
C VAL A 334 8.22 -19.02 -37.41
N LYS A 335 7.68 -19.92 -36.60
CA LYS A 335 6.45 -19.67 -35.87
C LYS A 335 6.80 -19.31 -34.43
N THR A 336 6.32 -18.16 -34.00
CA THR A 336 6.54 -17.65 -32.65
C THR A 336 5.32 -17.93 -31.78
N GLY A 337 5.56 -18.05 -30.47
CA GLY A 337 4.54 -18.21 -29.44
C GLY A 337 4.52 -17.05 -28.47
N LEU A 338 4.65 -17.35 -27.15
CA LEU A 338 4.63 -16.38 -26.09
C LEU A 338 5.86 -15.46 -26.16
N SER A 339 5.69 -14.16 -25.88
CA SER A 339 6.79 -13.19 -25.74
C SER A 339 6.71 -12.50 -24.37
N ASP A 340 7.87 -12.18 -23.77
CA ASP A 340 8.01 -11.35 -22.58
C ASP A 340 8.52 -9.93 -22.90
N GLY A 341 8.65 -9.60 -24.21
CA GLY A 341 9.19 -8.32 -24.70
C GLY A 341 10.71 -8.28 -24.87
N LEU A 342 11.44 -9.29 -24.38
CA LEU A 342 12.87 -9.46 -24.57
C LEU A 342 13.17 -10.77 -25.31
N LYS A 343 12.51 -11.83 -24.88
CA LYS A 343 12.61 -13.17 -25.47
C LYS A 343 11.26 -13.60 -26.00
N ILE A 344 11.30 -14.48 -27.00
CA ILE A 344 10.11 -15.03 -27.61
C ILE A 344 10.23 -16.54 -27.78
N GLU A 345 9.14 -17.26 -27.56
CA GLU A 345 9.02 -18.68 -27.80
C GLU A 345 9.07 -18.96 -29.30
N ILE A 346 9.86 -19.95 -29.68
CA ILE A 346 9.89 -20.50 -31.05
C ILE A 346 9.16 -21.84 -31.03
N VAL A 347 7.96 -21.84 -31.60
CA VAL A 347 7.11 -23.04 -31.68
C VAL A 347 7.54 -23.99 -32.80
N ASP A 348 8.02 -23.41 -33.93
CA ASP A 348 8.42 -24.19 -35.10
C ASP A 348 9.46 -23.43 -35.97
N GLY A 349 10.31 -24.15 -36.66
CA GLY A 349 11.28 -23.60 -37.63
C GLY A 349 12.73 -23.59 -37.18
N LEU A 350 13.03 -23.76 -35.85
CA LEU A 350 14.38 -23.83 -35.31
C LEU A 350 14.54 -25.03 -34.36
N ASN A 351 15.76 -25.44 -34.17
CA ASN A 351 16.15 -26.47 -33.19
C ASN A 351 16.96 -25.84 -32.07
N ASP A 352 17.05 -26.54 -30.94
CA ASP A 352 17.93 -26.17 -29.86
C ASP A 352 19.41 -26.05 -30.29
N GLY A 353 20.11 -25.06 -29.84
CA GLY A 353 21.49 -24.75 -30.22
C GLY A 353 21.64 -24.07 -31.59
N ALA A 354 20.56 -23.79 -32.32
CA ALA A 354 20.62 -23.06 -33.58
C ALA A 354 21.13 -21.63 -33.32
N THR A 355 22.08 -21.19 -34.17
CA THR A 355 22.67 -19.86 -34.09
C THR A 355 22.03 -18.95 -35.13
N VAL A 356 21.48 -17.82 -34.68
CA VAL A 356 20.85 -16.82 -35.56
C VAL A 356 21.61 -15.49 -35.47
N ARG A 357 21.59 -14.73 -36.55
CA ARG A 357 22.17 -13.39 -36.62
C ARG A 357 21.16 -12.36 -36.15
N ILE A 358 21.61 -11.38 -35.40
CA ILE A 358 20.84 -10.16 -35.13
C ILE A 358 20.89 -9.27 -36.36
N PRO A 359 19.74 -8.77 -36.84
CA PRO A 359 19.66 -7.93 -38.04
C PRO A 359 20.53 -6.69 -38.02
#